data_8c9a67a584d508e4386df2166e91af0f
#
_entry.id   8c9a67a584d508e4386df2166e91af0f
#
_cell.length_a   1.000
_cell.length_b   1.000
_cell.length_c   1.000
_cell.angle_alpha   90.00
_cell.angle_beta   90.00
_cell.angle_gamma   90.00
#
_symmetry.space_group_name_H-M   'P 1'
#
loop_
_entity.id
_entity.type
_entity.pdbx_description
1 polymer ?
#
loop_
_entity_poly.entity_id
_entity_poly.type
_entity_poly.pdbx_seq_one_letter_code
_entity_poly.pdbx_strand_id
1 'polypeptide(L)'
;MARLIRPLANLHEQLRRLPGIGSKTALRLAYHIINMPAEDVQRLAAALVDAKRQVCLCRTCYNLSDKPECGICSDPGRDKTTICVVEQPQDVMAMERSRGYRGLFHVLHGALSPLDGIGPDNLRIKELLRRLQQGEVKEVILATNSNVEGEATAAYLAQLLKPLGVVTSRIAHGLPVGGDLEYADELTLARALENRLRL
;
A
#
# COMPACT_ATOMS: atom_id res chain seq x y z
N MET A 1 8.10 -12.79 -39.15
CA MET A 1 7.35 -13.10 -37.91
C MET A 1 6.02 -13.73 -38.29
N ALA A 2 5.68 -14.89 -37.71
CA ALA A 2 4.37 -15.52 -37.97
C ALA A 2 3.28 -14.58 -37.46
N ARG A 3 2.29 -14.28 -38.33
CA ARG A 3 1.18 -13.36 -38.02
C ARG A 3 0.17 -14.11 -37.16
N LEU A 4 0.01 -13.69 -35.91
CA LEU A 4 -1.03 -14.22 -35.03
C LEU A 4 -2.40 -13.96 -35.65
N ILE A 5 -3.35 -14.90 -35.47
CA ILE A 5 -4.75 -14.67 -35.82
C ILE A 5 -5.30 -13.53 -34.95
N ARG A 6 -6.21 -12.73 -35.51
CA ARG A 6 -6.70 -11.48 -34.89
C ARG A 6 -7.19 -11.63 -33.45
N PRO A 7 -8.00 -12.65 -33.05
CA PRO A 7 -8.44 -12.82 -31.67
C PRO A 7 -7.28 -13.07 -30.69
N LEU A 8 -6.30 -13.90 -31.09
CA LEU A 8 -5.13 -14.21 -30.28
C LEU A 8 -4.20 -13.00 -30.14
N ALA A 9 -4.05 -12.21 -31.22
CA ALA A 9 -3.27 -10.99 -31.18
C ALA A 9 -3.88 -9.95 -30.21
N ASN A 10 -5.20 -9.80 -30.22
CA ASN A 10 -5.90 -8.90 -29.31
C ASN A 10 -5.71 -9.33 -27.84
N LEU A 11 -5.89 -10.62 -27.54
CA LEU A 11 -5.67 -11.14 -26.18
C LEU A 11 -4.23 -10.93 -25.72
N HIS A 12 -3.25 -11.26 -26.56
CA HIS A 12 -1.84 -11.02 -26.32
C HIS A 12 -1.55 -9.55 -25.97
N GLU A 13 -2.11 -8.61 -26.76
CA GLU A 13 -1.91 -7.19 -26.56
C GLU A 13 -2.50 -6.70 -25.23
N GLN A 14 -3.69 -7.18 -24.83
CA GLN A 14 -4.28 -6.81 -23.54
C GLN A 14 -3.45 -7.35 -22.36
N LEU A 15 -2.94 -8.59 -22.45
CA LEU A 15 -2.09 -9.17 -21.42
C LEU A 15 -0.77 -8.42 -21.28
N ARG A 16 -0.19 -7.92 -22.37
CA ARG A 16 1.04 -7.09 -22.34
C ARG A 16 0.89 -5.76 -21.61
N ARG A 17 -0.33 -5.24 -21.46
CA ARG A 17 -0.61 -4.00 -20.72
C ARG A 17 -0.49 -4.18 -19.21
N LEU A 18 -0.45 -5.42 -18.72
CA LEU A 18 -0.29 -5.70 -17.31
C LEU A 18 1.18 -5.53 -16.89
N PRO A 19 1.45 -4.84 -15.77
CA PRO A 19 2.81 -4.63 -15.27
C PRO A 19 3.55 -5.97 -15.08
N GLY A 20 4.81 -6.03 -15.48
CA GLY A 20 5.64 -7.24 -15.36
C GLY A 20 5.35 -8.32 -16.41
N ILE A 21 4.37 -8.15 -17.31
CA ILE A 21 4.07 -9.10 -18.36
C ILE A 21 4.69 -8.65 -19.70
N GLY A 22 5.83 -9.22 -20.02
CA GLY A 22 6.48 -9.03 -21.32
C GLY A 22 5.81 -9.84 -22.44
N SER A 23 6.19 -9.54 -23.70
CA SER A 23 5.58 -10.16 -24.90
C SER A 23 5.61 -11.70 -24.90
N LYS A 24 6.74 -12.32 -24.46
CA LYS A 24 6.87 -13.80 -24.40
C LYS A 24 5.90 -14.40 -23.37
N THR A 25 5.80 -13.79 -22.19
CA THR A 25 4.89 -14.23 -21.13
C THR A 25 3.43 -14.04 -21.55
N ALA A 26 3.08 -12.89 -22.14
CA ALA A 26 1.74 -12.61 -22.65
C ALA A 26 1.30 -13.63 -23.69
N LEU A 27 2.20 -14.01 -24.61
CA LEU A 27 1.90 -15.02 -25.61
C LEU A 27 1.65 -16.40 -25.00
N ARG A 28 2.47 -16.80 -24.02
CA ARG A 28 2.28 -18.06 -23.27
C ARG A 28 0.95 -18.08 -22.52
N LEU A 29 0.60 -16.99 -21.85
CA LEU A 29 -0.68 -16.85 -21.15
C LEU A 29 -1.86 -16.88 -22.13
N ALA A 30 -1.76 -16.22 -23.30
CA ALA A 30 -2.80 -16.23 -24.31
C ALA A 30 -3.08 -17.65 -24.82
N TYR A 31 -2.04 -18.45 -25.13
CA TYR A 31 -2.20 -19.85 -25.52
C TYR A 31 -2.79 -20.71 -24.38
N HIS A 32 -2.38 -20.44 -23.13
CA HIS A 32 -2.96 -21.15 -21.98
C HIS A 32 -4.46 -20.89 -21.89
N ILE A 33 -4.88 -19.63 -21.96
CA ILE A 33 -6.30 -19.23 -21.89
C ILE A 33 -7.12 -19.85 -23.02
N ILE A 34 -6.59 -19.92 -24.25
CA ILE A 34 -7.27 -20.56 -25.37
C ILE A 34 -7.51 -22.06 -25.14
N ASN A 35 -6.62 -22.73 -24.40
CA ASN A 35 -6.72 -24.14 -24.09
C ASN A 35 -7.52 -24.44 -22.80
N MET A 36 -7.92 -23.41 -22.06
CA MET A 36 -8.79 -23.58 -20.88
C MET A 36 -10.22 -23.95 -21.28
N PRO A 37 -10.96 -24.65 -20.42
CA PRO A 37 -12.42 -24.80 -20.57
C PRO A 37 -13.11 -23.42 -20.65
N ALA A 38 -14.14 -23.32 -21.51
CA ALA A 38 -14.85 -22.05 -21.69
C ALA A 38 -15.43 -21.47 -20.39
N GLU A 39 -15.89 -22.34 -19.48
CA GLU A 39 -16.41 -21.95 -18.18
C GLU A 39 -15.33 -21.29 -17.28
N ASP A 40 -14.09 -21.79 -17.33
CA ASP A 40 -12.98 -21.22 -16.57
C ASP A 40 -12.60 -19.84 -17.09
N VAL A 41 -12.60 -19.67 -18.42
CA VAL A 41 -12.37 -18.37 -19.05
C VAL A 41 -13.46 -17.37 -18.67
N GLN A 42 -14.74 -17.79 -18.67
CA GLN A 42 -15.85 -16.95 -18.23
C GLN A 42 -15.72 -16.55 -16.76
N ARG A 43 -15.36 -17.50 -15.87
CA ARG A 43 -15.12 -17.22 -14.44
C ARG A 43 -13.99 -16.21 -14.25
N LEU A 44 -12.89 -16.36 -14.97
CA LEU A 44 -11.78 -15.40 -14.92
C LEU A 44 -12.22 -14.00 -15.38
N ALA A 45 -12.91 -13.93 -16.51
CA ALA A 45 -13.41 -12.66 -17.05
C ALA A 45 -14.40 -11.99 -16.08
N ALA A 46 -15.32 -12.75 -15.50
CA ALA A 46 -16.26 -12.25 -14.51
C ALA A 46 -15.52 -11.73 -13.26
N ALA A 47 -14.55 -12.48 -12.73
CA ALA A 47 -13.76 -12.06 -11.56
C ALA A 47 -13.04 -10.72 -11.78
N LEU A 48 -12.47 -10.49 -12.97
CA LEU A 48 -11.82 -9.23 -13.32
C LEU A 48 -12.81 -8.05 -13.31
N VAL A 49 -13.98 -8.25 -13.93
CA VAL A 49 -15.03 -7.23 -14.00
C VAL A 49 -15.61 -6.94 -12.63
N ASP A 50 -15.90 -7.98 -11.85
CA ASP A 50 -16.50 -7.86 -10.52
C ASP A 50 -15.55 -7.20 -9.53
N ALA A 51 -14.27 -7.56 -9.53
CA ALA A 51 -13.27 -6.89 -8.71
C ALA A 51 -13.23 -5.38 -9.01
N LYS A 52 -13.24 -4.99 -10.31
CA LYS A 52 -13.25 -3.58 -10.69
C LYS A 52 -14.52 -2.83 -10.29
N ARG A 53 -15.66 -3.51 -10.24
CA ARG A 53 -16.97 -2.91 -9.90
C ARG A 53 -17.21 -2.83 -8.40
N GLN A 54 -16.79 -3.86 -7.65
CA GLN A 54 -17.15 -4.02 -6.24
C GLN A 54 -16.12 -3.42 -5.28
N VAL A 55 -14.83 -3.39 -5.69
CA VAL A 55 -13.79 -2.80 -4.86
C VAL A 55 -13.90 -1.27 -4.88
N CYS A 56 -14.09 -0.71 -3.70
CA CYS A 56 -14.14 0.73 -3.45
C CYS A 56 -13.12 1.14 -2.38
N LEU A 57 -12.99 2.41 -2.13
CA LEU A 57 -12.19 2.93 -1.02
C LEU A 57 -13.06 3.09 0.22
N CYS A 58 -12.56 2.63 1.36
CA CYS A 58 -13.16 2.90 2.66
C CYS A 58 -13.26 4.41 2.89
N ARG A 59 -14.43 4.91 3.28
CA ARG A 59 -14.68 6.34 3.51
C ARG A 59 -13.89 6.92 4.68
N THR A 60 -13.43 6.05 5.60
CA THR A 60 -12.72 6.45 6.82
C THR A 60 -11.21 6.40 6.65
N CYS A 61 -10.66 5.31 6.13
CA CYS A 61 -9.20 5.08 6.10
C CYS A 61 -8.61 5.03 4.70
N TYR A 62 -9.43 5.05 3.64
CA TYR A 62 -9.02 4.98 2.24
C TYR A 62 -8.33 3.67 1.83
N ASN A 63 -8.41 2.62 2.66
CA ASN A 63 -8.03 1.27 2.26
C ASN A 63 -9.04 0.69 1.27
N LEU A 64 -8.65 -0.35 0.52
CA LEU A 64 -9.57 -1.11 -0.32
C LEU A 64 -10.64 -1.80 0.52
N SER A 65 -11.88 -1.79 0.03
CA SER A 65 -13.05 -2.35 0.69
C SER A 65 -14.10 -2.79 -0.33
N ASP A 66 -14.94 -3.70 0.06
CA ASP A 66 -16.18 -4.09 -0.63
C ASP A 66 -17.42 -3.38 -0.05
N LYS A 67 -17.22 -2.54 0.98
CA LYS A 67 -18.27 -1.79 1.70
C LYS A 67 -17.84 -0.34 1.90
N PRO A 68 -18.79 0.57 2.19
CA PRO A 68 -18.46 1.98 2.47
C PRO A 68 -17.46 2.15 3.62
N GLU A 69 -17.46 1.26 4.60
CA GLU A 69 -16.48 1.18 5.68
C GLU A 69 -15.88 -0.22 5.73
N CYS A 70 -14.53 -0.30 5.73
CA CYS A 70 -13.83 -1.57 5.71
C CYS A 70 -13.91 -2.31 7.06
N GLY A 71 -13.65 -3.62 7.03
CA GLY A 71 -13.70 -4.46 8.23
C GLY A 71 -12.79 -4.00 9.37
N ILE A 72 -11.67 -3.31 9.06
CA ILE A 72 -10.78 -2.76 10.10
C ILE A 72 -11.42 -1.55 10.79
N CYS A 73 -12.00 -0.61 10.04
CA CYS A 73 -12.61 0.58 10.61
C CYS A 73 -13.91 0.28 11.39
N SER A 74 -14.66 -0.72 10.94
CA SER A 74 -15.91 -1.15 11.59
C SER A 74 -15.72 -2.12 12.76
N ASP A 75 -14.50 -2.64 12.98
CA ASP A 75 -14.22 -3.56 14.09
C ASP A 75 -14.20 -2.82 15.43
N PRO A 76 -15.14 -3.14 16.36
CA PRO A 76 -15.17 -2.50 17.69
C PRO A 76 -14.01 -2.90 18.60
N GLY A 77 -13.29 -3.99 18.28
CA GLY A 77 -12.12 -4.46 19.02
C GLY A 77 -10.83 -3.72 18.69
N ARG A 78 -10.86 -2.74 17.77
CA ARG A 78 -9.70 -1.93 17.40
C ARG A 78 -9.49 -0.74 18.32
N ASP A 79 -8.23 -0.44 18.59
CA ASP A 79 -7.86 0.79 19.29
C ASP A 79 -8.05 2.00 18.36
N LYS A 80 -9.04 2.83 18.70
CA LYS A 80 -9.37 4.03 17.92
C LYS A 80 -8.49 5.23 18.24
N THR A 81 -7.66 5.13 19.26
CA THR A 81 -6.76 6.21 19.69
C THR A 81 -5.44 6.25 18.92
N THR A 82 -5.15 5.20 18.14
CA THR A 82 -3.90 5.08 17.37
C THR A 82 -4.19 4.88 15.89
N ILE A 83 -3.56 5.68 15.02
CA ILE A 83 -3.65 5.56 13.55
C ILE A 83 -2.26 5.30 12.97
N CYS A 84 -2.13 4.20 12.22
CA CYS A 84 -0.94 3.93 11.41
C CYS A 84 -1.16 4.45 9.97
N VAL A 85 -0.32 5.38 9.55
CA VAL A 85 -0.36 5.99 8.21
C VAL A 85 0.59 5.24 7.30
N VAL A 86 0.07 4.74 6.19
CA VAL A 86 0.81 3.97 5.19
C VAL A 86 0.64 4.56 3.79
N GLU A 87 1.51 4.22 2.86
CA GLU A 87 1.46 4.75 1.49
C GLU A 87 0.41 4.07 0.64
N GLN A 88 0.30 2.73 0.72
CA GLN A 88 -0.51 1.92 -0.18
C GLN A 88 -1.40 0.91 0.58
N PRO A 89 -2.52 0.47 -0.02
CA PRO A 89 -3.37 -0.58 0.57
C PRO A 89 -2.64 -1.89 0.89
N GLN A 90 -1.62 -2.26 0.09
CA GLN A 90 -0.83 -3.47 0.35
C GLN A 90 -0.03 -3.38 1.65
N ASP A 91 0.35 -2.18 2.09
CA ASP A 91 1.08 -1.96 3.34
C ASP A 91 0.19 -2.30 4.54
N VAL A 92 -1.12 -1.95 4.46
CA VAL A 92 -2.11 -2.37 5.47
C VAL A 92 -2.14 -3.89 5.60
N MET A 93 -2.15 -4.61 4.47
CA MET A 93 -2.14 -6.08 4.48
C MET A 93 -0.86 -6.65 5.09
N ALA A 94 0.27 -6.01 4.85
CA ALA A 94 1.56 -6.42 5.43
C ALA A 94 1.57 -6.24 6.96
N MET A 95 1.09 -5.08 7.43
CA MET A 95 0.97 -4.78 8.87
C MET A 95 -0.01 -5.71 9.58
N GLU A 96 -1.18 -5.99 8.99
CA GLU A 96 -2.18 -6.91 9.53
C GLU A 96 -1.65 -8.35 9.68
N ARG A 97 -0.83 -8.82 8.71
CA ARG A 97 -0.19 -10.14 8.79
C ARG A 97 0.76 -10.26 9.98
N SER A 98 1.39 -9.18 10.43
CA SER A 98 2.27 -9.19 11.60
C SER A 98 1.54 -9.48 12.91
N ARG A 99 0.22 -9.21 12.96
CA ARG A 99 -0.64 -9.31 14.16
C ARG A 99 -0.16 -8.49 15.35
N GLY A 100 0.87 -7.67 15.17
CA GLY A 100 1.46 -6.83 16.21
C GLY A 100 0.78 -5.48 16.40
N TYR A 101 -0.16 -5.11 15.53
CA TYR A 101 -0.84 -3.83 15.56
C TYR A 101 -2.36 -3.99 15.61
N ARG A 102 -3.00 -3.29 16.53
CA ARG A 102 -4.46 -3.36 16.73
C ARG A 102 -5.16 -1.99 16.61
N GLY A 103 -4.44 -0.97 16.20
CA GLY A 103 -5.01 0.34 15.91
C GLY A 103 -5.68 0.42 14.55
N LEU A 104 -6.01 1.63 14.14
CA LEU A 104 -6.61 1.93 12.85
C LEU A 104 -5.54 2.33 11.82
N PHE A 105 -5.90 2.29 10.54
CA PHE A 105 -5.00 2.71 9.44
C PHE A 105 -5.51 3.96 8.74
N HIS A 106 -4.62 4.61 8.01
CA HIS A 106 -4.93 5.61 7.01
C HIS A 106 -4.00 5.44 5.81
N VAL A 107 -4.58 5.30 4.61
CA VAL A 107 -3.84 5.06 3.37
C VAL A 107 -3.74 6.36 2.58
N LEU A 108 -2.51 6.79 2.27
CA LEU A 108 -2.24 8.03 1.53
C LEU A 108 -2.45 7.91 0.03
N HIS A 109 -2.37 6.70 -0.52
CA HIS A 109 -2.33 6.39 -1.96
C HIS A 109 -1.12 6.96 -2.70
N GLY A 110 0.03 6.99 -2.04
CA GLY A 110 1.32 7.42 -2.58
C GLY A 110 2.22 8.04 -1.55
N ALA A 111 3.30 8.62 -2.03
CA ALA A 111 4.26 9.41 -1.29
C ALA A 111 4.52 10.74 -2.03
N LEU A 112 5.05 11.75 -1.34
CA LEU A 112 5.48 12.99 -1.98
C LEU A 112 6.65 12.70 -2.94
N SER A 113 6.47 13.07 -4.19
CA SER A 113 7.49 12.95 -5.23
C SER A 113 7.43 14.15 -6.17
N PRO A 114 8.17 15.22 -5.86
CA PRO A 114 8.19 16.42 -6.71
C PRO A 114 8.65 16.12 -8.14
N LEU A 115 9.55 15.15 -8.31
CA LEU A 115 10.05 14.74 -9.62
C LEU A 115 8.97 14.11 -10.49
N ASP A 116 8.02 13.39 -9.87
CA ASP A 116 6.87 12.77 -10.53
C ASP A 116 5.63 13.68 -10.51
N GLY A 117 5.77 14.91 -10.01
CA GLY A 117 4.66 15.87 -9.90
C GLY A 117 3.64 15.51 -8.81
N ILE A 118 3.98 14.65 -7.85
CA ILE A 118 3.10 14.24 -6.75
C ILE A 118 3.32 15.17 -5.56
N GLY A 119 2.38 16.08 -5.39
CA GLY A 119 2.32 17.00 -4.24
C GLY A 119 1.34 16.53 -3.16
N PRO A 120 1.22 17.31 -2.06
CA PRO A 120 0.33 16.98 -0.94
C PRO A 120 -1.15 16.85 -1.34
N ASP A 121 -1.58 17.58 -2.36
CA ASP A 121 -2.97 17.56 -2.86
C ASP A 121 -3.33 16.28 -3.64
N ASN A 122 -2.32 15.55 -4.10
CA ASN A 122 -2.50 14.26 -4.77
C ASN A 122 -2.69 13.10 -3.77
N LEU A 123 -2.34 13.34 -2.49
CA LEU A 123 -2.39 12.34 -1.42
C LEU A 123 -3.58 12.58 -0.50
N ARG A 124 -3.97 11.54 0.25
CA ARG A 124 -5.09 11.61 1.23
C ARG A 124 -4.71 12.27 2.57
N ILE A 125 -3.88 13.33 2.49
CA ILE A 125 -3.40 14.06 3.67
C ILE A 125 -4.49 14.96 4.27
N LYS A 126 -5.27 15.63 3.44
CA LYS A 126 -6.39 16.47 3.90
C LYS A 126 -7.44 15.68 4.67
N GLU A 127 -7.69 14.46 4.20
CA GLU A 127 -8.62 13.54 4.83
C GLU A 127 -8.08 12.99 6.16
N LEU A 128 -6.77 12.75 6.26
CA LEU A 128 -6.13 12.41 7.53
C LEU A 128 -6.33 13.54 8.55
N LEU A 129 -5.99 14.78 8.19
CA LEU A 129 -6.13 15.93 9.09
C LEU A 129 -7.57 16.13 9.56
N ARG A 130 -8.56 16.01 8.65
CA ARG A 130 -9.97 16.08 8.99
C ARG A 130 -10.38 14.97 9.97
N ARG A 131 -9.88 13.76 9.77
CA ARG A 131 -10.15 12.62 10.65
C ARG A 131 -9.59 12.84 12.05
N LEU A 132 -8.40 13.43 12.17
CA LEU A 132 -7.77 13.75 13.47
C LEU A 132 -8.53 14.82 14.24
N GLN A 133 -9.15 15.79 13.55
CA GLN A 133 -9.97 16.83 14.19
C GLN A 133 -11.29 16.29 14.74
N GLN A 134 -11.80 15.18 14.21
CA GLN A 134 -13.09 14.60 14.58
C GLN A 134 -12.99 13.45 15.59
N GLY A 135 -11.79 12.95 15.86
CA GLY A 135 -11.54 11.75 16.66
C GLY A 135 -10.73 12.00 17.93
N GLU A 136 -10.74 11.03 18.82
CA GLU A 136 -9.92 11.01 20.03
C GLU A 136 -8.54 10.39 19.78
N VAL A 137 -7.92 10.69 18.65
CA VAL A 137 -6.64 10.12 18.26
C VAL A 137 -5.53 10.73 19.11
N LYS A 138 -4.77 9.87 19.79
CA LYS A 138 -3.64 10.24 20.67
C LYS A 138 -2.30 10.10 19.96
N GLU A 139 -2.19 9.10 19.05
CA GLU A 139 -0.96 8.80 18.36
C GLU A 139 -1.18 8.56 16.86
N VAL A 140 -0.28 9.11 16.05
CA VAL A 140 -0.15 8.81 14.62
C VAL A 140 1.20 8.18 14.37
N ILE A 141 1.22 6.92 13.95
CA ILE A 141 2.42 6.18 13.56
C ILE A 141 2.64 6.38 12.07
N LEU A 142 3.76 6.99 11.68
CA LEU A 142 4.13 7.16 10.28
C LEU A 142 4.87 5.91 9.80
N ALA A 143 4.21 5.12 8.94
CA ALA A 143 4.72 3.86 8.39
C ALA A 143 4.86 3.95 6.86
N THR A 144 5.36 5.09 6.37
CA THR A 144 5.77 5.24 4.97
C THR A 144 7.09 4.47 4.72
N ASN A 145 7.38 4.17 3.47
CA ASN A 145 8.59 3.43 3.11
C ASN A 145 9.88 4.15 3.57
N SER A 146 10.97 3.41 3.70
CA SER A 146 12.28 3.94 4.09
C SER A 146 13.12 4.46 2.91
N ASN A 147 12.47 4.79 1.77
CA ASN A 147 13.06 5.48 0.65
C ASN A 147 12.98 7.01 0.80
N VAL A 148 13.57 7.74 -0.12
CA VAL A 148 13.66 9.22 -0.08
C VAL A 148 12.27 9.86 -0.04
N GLU A 149 11.35 9.39 -0.85
CA GLU A 149 9.97 9.89 -0.96
C GLU A 149 9.18 9.61 0.32
N GLY A 150 9.32 8.41 0.89
CA GLY A 150 8.66 8.02 2.13
C GLY A 150 9.17 8.79 3.34
N GLU A 151 10.49 9.05 3.42
CA GLU A 151 11.09 9.89 4.46
C GLU A 151 10.64 11.36 4.33
N ALA A 152 10.63 11.90 3.12
CA ALA A 152 10.12 13.25 2.86
C ALA A 152 8.65 13.38 3.24
N THR A 153 7.85 12.35 2.93
CA THR A 153 6.43 12.29 3.29
C THR A 153 6.24 12.24 4.80
N ALA A 154 7.02 11.40 5.51
CA ALA A 154 6.97 11.33 6.97
C ALA A 154 7.35 12.66 7.62
N ALA A 155 8.44 13.30 7.17
CA ALA A 155 8.87 14.59 7.68
C ALA A 155 7.81 15.68 7.47
N TYR A 156 7.21 15.73 6.28
CA TYR A 156 6.13 16.65 5.96
C TYR A 156 4.91 16.44 6.87
N LEU A 157 4.47 15.19 7.03
CA LEU A 157 3.35 14.86 7.92
C LEU A 157 3.67 15.20 9.37
N ALA A 158 4.85 14.92 9.87
CA ALA A 158 5.26 15.27 11.23
C ALA A 158 5.16 16.78 11.49
N GLN A 159 5.55 17.62 10.54
CA GLN A 159 5.40 19.07 10.63
C GLN A 159 3.92 19.50 10.67
N LEU A 160 3.06 18.88 9.84
CA LEU A 160 1.63 19.18 9.80
C LEU A 160 0.89 18.72 11.08
N LEU A 161 1.33 17.60 11.68
CA LEU A 161 0.70 17.03 12.86
C LEU A 161 1.11 17.72 14.16
N LYS A 162 2.30 18.30 14.21
CA LYS A 162 2.85 18.99 15.40
C LYS A 162 1.88 20.00 16.05
N PRO A 163 1.23 20.92 15.31
CA PRO A 163 0.32 21.89 15.91
C PRO A 163 -0.99 21.28 16.42
N LEU A 164 -1.32 20.04 16.03
CA LEU A 164 -2.55 19.37 16.49
C LEU A 164 -2.39 18.71 17.86
N GLY A 165 -1.18 18.69 18.44
CA GLY A 165 -0.91 18.11 19.75
C GLY A 165 -0.99 16.58 19.80
N VAL A 166 -1.04 15.91 18.64
CA VAL A 166 -1.05 14.45 18.53
C VAL A 166 0.38 13.92 18.60
N VAL A 167 0.61 12.87 19.39
CA VAL A 167 1.91 12.18 19.40
C VAL A 167 2.18 11.60 18.01
N THR A 168 3.32 11.95 17.43
CA THR A 168 3.71 11.43 16.12
C THR A 168 4.96 10.57 16.28
N SER A 169 4.85 9.32 15.90
CA SER A 169 5.94 8.35 15.93
C SER A 169 6.25 7.82 14.52
N ARG A 170 7.42 7.22 14.34
CA ARG A 170 7.88 6.61 13.10
C ARG A 170 8.17 5.14 13.37
N ILE A 171 7.83 4.24 12.44
CA ILE A 171 8.31 2.86 12.52
C ILE A 171 9.84 2.85 12.56
N ALA A 172 10.42 2.00 13.42
CA ALA A 172 11.86 1.90 13.58
C ALA A 172 12.54 1.40 12.29
N HIS A 173 13.71 1.96 12.00
CA HIS A 173 14.61 1.47 10.97
C HIS A 173 15.74 0.71 11.64
N GLY A 174 16.07 -0.46 11.11
CA GLY A 174 17.14 -1.28 11.68
C GLY A 174 17.31 -2.59 10.94
N LEU A 175 18.12 -3.47 11.53
CA LEU A 175 18.39 -4.79 10.99
C LEU A 175 17.15 -5.68 11.06
N PRO A 176 16.87 -6.47 10.00
CA PRO A 176 15.79 -7.44 10.04
C PRO A 176 16.10 -8.55 11.06
N VAL A 177 15.07 -9.03 11.73
CA VAL A 177 15.19 -10.15 12.69
C VAL A 177 15.63 -11.41 11.94
N GLY A 178 16.72 -12.04 12.41
CA GLY A 178 17.30 -13.22 11.77
C GLY A 178 18.27 -12.92 10.62
N GLY A 179 18.58 -11.64 10.39
CA GLY A 179 19.62 -11.25 9.43
C GLY A 179 21.00 -11.16 10.09
N ASP A 180 22.05 -11.57 9.39
CA ASP A 180 23.42 -11.43 9.82
C ASP A 180 23.95 -10.03 9.50
N LEU A 181 24.77 -9.48 10.40
CA LEU A 181 25.36 -8.12 10.28
C LEU A 181 26.19 -7.95 9.01
N GLU A 182 26.90 -9.01 8.59
CA GLU A 182 27.82 -8.97 7.46
C GLU A 182 27.12 -8.76 6.10
N TYR A 183 25.80 -9.07 6.01
CA TYR A 183 25.03 -8.89 4.78
C TYR A 183 24.21 -7.58 4.75
N ALA A 184 24.26 -6.81 5.83
CA ALA A 184 23.58 -5.54 5.88
C ALA A 184 24.40 -4.46 5.16
N ASP A 185 23.71 -3.62 4.38
CA ASP A 185 24.34 -2.47 3.75
C ASP A 185 24.73 -1.39 4.77
N GLU A 186 25.68 -0.51 4.40
CA GLU A 186 26.24 0.51 5.29
C GLU A 186 25.17 1.45 5.84
N LEU A 187 24.16 1.82 5.03
CA LEU A 187 23.09 2.72 5.45
C LEU A 187 22.18 2.08 6.49
N THR A 188 21.82 0.80 6.29
CA THR A 188 21.02 0.02 7.25
C THR A 188 21.76 -0.11 8.59
N LEU A 189 23.08 -0.38 8.56
CA LEU A 189 23.90 -0.46 9.77
C LEU A 189 23.98 0.89 10.51
N ALA A 190 24.19 1.99 9.77
CA ALA A 190 24.22 3.33 10.35
C ALA A 190 22.88 3.67 11.04
N ARG A 191 21.76 3.42 10.38
CA ARG A 191 20.40 3.63 10.93
C ARG A 191 20.13 2.75 12.17
N ALA A 192 20.58 1.49 12.15
CA ALA A 192 20.43 0.60 13.31
C ALA A 192 21.23 1.10 14.51
N LEU A 193 22.44 1.64 14.30
CA LEU A 193 23.26 2.25 15.35
C LEU A 193 22.66 3.55 15.90
N GLU A 194 22.11 4.39 15.04
CA GLU A 194 21.41 5.62 15.44
C GLU A 194 20.21 5.31 16.33
N ASN A 195 19.41 4.31 15.93
CA ASN A 195 18.17 3.92 16.61
C ASN A 195 18.37 2.83 17.68
N ARG A 196 19.60 2.56 18.13
CA ARG A 196 19.88 1.54 19.13
C ARG A 196 19.14 1.79 20.45
N LEU A 197 18.58 0.74 21.02
CA LEU A 197 17.91 0.79 22.31
C LEU A 197 18.93 0.60 23.45
N ARG A 198 18.68 1.28 24.56
CA ARG A 198 19.38 0.98 25.82
C ARG A 198 18.70 -0.22 26.48
N LEU A 199 19.49 -1.16 26.92
CA LEU A 199 19.02 -2.33 27.68
C LEU A 199 18.99 -2.01 29.21
#